data_2a59e081b031bfd19a088644d5f730ad
#
_entry.id   2a59e081b031bfd19a088644d5f730ad
#
_cell.length_a   1.000
_cell.length_b   1.000
_cell.length_c   1.000
_cell.angle_alpha   90.00
_cell.angle_beta   90.00
_cell.angle_gamma   90.00
#
_symmetry.space_group_name_H-M   'P 1'
#
loop_
_entity.id
_entity.type
_entity.pdbx_description
1 polymer ?
#
loop_
_entity_poly.entity_id
_entity_poly.type
_entity_poly.pdbx_seq_one_letter_code
_entity_poly.pdbx_strand_id
1 'polypeptide(L)'
;MKNIKVGIIGGTNGMGKWFAGLLKKEGYTVYVCGRKTKLGISDLAKLSEVIVVAVPISATADIIKKVGPMLNKNMLLMDLTSLKKEPVKMMLSDSKAEVIGCHPLFGPQVKDASGQNVILCPARGKKWLTWLKAVFKKNKLAVWEATPEKHDKMMAVIQALNHFNTITLGMALARTNVTLADINKFSTPIFRTKLDIIRKVFVESPELYLDIITGNPQTGKMLDIYEKALKDIRSKIKSGNKTETKKAIKKTAEKLYGSKDK
;
A
#
# COMPACT_ATOMS: atom_id res chain seq x y z
N MET A 1 20.44 -5.15 21.53
CA MET A 1 20.01 -4.21 20.46
C MET A 1 18.97 -3.15 20.93
N LYS A 2 18.88 -2.83 22.22
CA LYS A 2 17.88 -1.87 22.76
C LYS A 2 18.21 -0.39 22.54
N ASN A 3 19.35 -0.04 21.94
CA ASN A 3 19.79 1.36 21.78
C ASN A 3 19.64 1.92 20.35
N ILE A 4 18.91 1.23 19.45
CA ILE A 4 18.71 1.71 18.08
C ILE A 4 17.80 2.95 18.11
N LYS A 5 18.25 4.02 17.48
CA LYS A 5 17.52 5.28 17.33
C LYS A 5 16.92 5.33 15.92
N VAL A 6 15.62 5.57 15.85
CA VAL A 6 14.85 5.57 14.60
C VAL A 6 14.27 6.97 14.35
N GLY A 7 14.56 7.55 13.20
CA GLY A 7 13.98 8.79 12.71
C GLY A 7 12.87 8.49 11.69
N ILE A 8 11.67 9.02 11.89
CA ILE A 8 10.55 8.84 10.99
C ILE A 8 10.12 10.17 10.40
N ILE A 9 10.37 10.35 9.11
CA ILE A 9 9.93 11.52 8.33
C ILE A 9 8.48 11.26 7.90
N GLY A 10 7.53 12.13 8.34
CA GLY A 10 6.10 11.89 8.22
C GLY A 10 5.51 11.09 9.39
N GLY A 11 6.23 10.99 10.52
CA GLY A 11 5.85 10.20 11.69
C GLY A 11 4.73 10.79 12.57
N THR A 12 4.13 11.92 12.18
CA THR A 12 3.08 12.59 12.96
C THR A 12 1.68 12.06 12.66
N ASN A 13 1.46 11.46 11.50
CA ASN A 13 0.17 10.94 11.05
C ASN A 13 0.31 9.61 10.29
N GLY A 14 -0.83 8.99 9.96
CA GLY A 14 -0.91 7.83 9.06
C GLY A 14 0.00 6.68 9.48
N MET A 15 0.57 5.98 8.49
CA MET A 15 1.44 4.83 8.71
C MET A 15 2.73 5.19 9.46
N GLY A 16 3.24 6.40 9.29
CA GLY A 16 4.40 6.87 10.05
C GLY A 16 4.14 6.94 11.55
N LYS A 17 2.98 7.46 11.95
CA LYS A 17 2.55 7.50 13.37
C LYS A 17 2.33 6.08 13.91
N TRP A 18 1.68 5.22 13.13
CA TRP A 18 1.48 3.83 13.49
C TRP A 18 2.80 3.12 13.74
N PHE A 19 3.76 3.25 12.82
CA PHE A 19 5.07 2.61 12.94
C PHE A 19 5.90 3.18 14.09
N ALA A 20 5.80 4.50 14.34
CA ALA A 20 6.41 5.13 15.52
C ALA A 20 5.86 4.53 16.83
N GLY A 21 4.55 4.31 16.91
CA GLY A 21 3.89 3.67 18.05
C GLY A 21 4.38 2.24 18.27
N LEU A 22 4.47 1.44 17.19
CA LEU A 22 5.00 0.08 17.24
C LEU A 22 6.41 0.04 17.80
N LEU A 23 7.32 0.86 17.27
CA LEU A 23 8.72 0.89 17.68
C LEU A 23 8.90 1.39 19.12
N LYS A 24 8.13 2.40 19.54
CA LYS A 24 8.13 2.88 20.93
C LYS A 24 7.68 1.79 21.91
N LYS A 25 6.63 1.03 21.55
CA LYS A 25 6.16 -0.12 22.35
C LYS A 25 7.24 -1.19 22.49
N GLU A 26 8.09 -1.36 21.48
CA GLU A 26 9.23 -2.28 21.49
C GLU A 26 10.46 -1.74 22.26
N GLY A 27 10.40 -0.52 22.78
CA GLY A 27 11.45 0.09 23.59
C GLY A 27 12.54 0.81 22.76
N TYR A 28 12.30 1.10 21.48
CA TYR A 28 13.21 1.88 20.66
C TYR A 28 13.05 3.39 20.90
N THR A 29 14.15 4.14 20.79
CA THR A 29 14.14 5.60 20.78
C THR A 29 13.65 6.07 19.39
N VAL A 30 12.51 6.78 19.34
CA VAL A 30 11.91 7.21 18.08
C VAL A 30 11.81 8.73 18.01
N TYR A 31 12.46 9.33 17.04
CA TYR A 31 12.32 10.72 16.66
C TYR A 31 11.36 10.84 15.48
N VAL A 32 10.51 11.86 15.50
CA VAL A 32 9.54 12.08 14.40
C VAL A 32 9.73 13.48 13.82
N CYS A 33 9.63 13.58 12.50
CA CYS A 33 9.63 14.83 11.77
C CYS A 33 8.37 14.95 10.92
N GLY A 34 7.81 16.14 10.90
CA GLY A 34 6.66 16.52 10.09
C GLY A 34 6.63 18.04 9.90
N ARG A 35 5.68 18.56 9.14
CA ARG A 35 5.61 20.00 8.79
C ARG A 35 5.59 20.97 10.00
N LYS A 36 5.13 20.51 11.15
CA LYS A 36 4.95 21.34 12.37
C LYS A 36 5.82 20.87 13.54
N THR A 37 6.80 19.99 13.32
CA THR A 37 7.69 19.53 14.38
C THR A 37 8.92 20.43 14.53
N LYS A 38 9.51 20.47 15.74
CA LYS A 38 10.76 21.19 15.98
C LYS A 38 11.95 20.55 15.28
N LEU A 39 11.99 19.19 15.23
CA LEU A 39 13.05 18.45 14.54
C LEU A 39 12.79 18.46 13.04
N GLY A 40 13.83 18.76 12.28
CA GLY A 40 13.86 18.68 10.83
C GLY A 40 14.48 17.38 10.31
N ILE A 41 14.53 17.23 8.98
CA ILE A 41 15.09 16.04 8.32
C ILE A 41 16.57 15.84 8.68
N SER A 42 17.37 16.93 8.69
CA SER A 42 18.79 16.87 9.02
C SER A 42 19.04 16.47 10.47
N ASP A 43 18.17 16.85 11.39
CA ASP A 43 18.27 16.45 12.79
C ASP A 43 18.04 14.95 12.93
N LEU A 44 17.02 14.42 12.24
CA LEU A 44 16.75 12.98 12.24
C LEU A 44 17.94 12.18 11.66
N ALA A 45 18.53 12.64 10.56
CA ALA A 45 19.70 12.00 9.96
C ALA A 45 20.92 11.95 10.89
N LYS A 46 21.11 12.98 11.74
CA LYS A 46 22.19 13.03 12.73
C LYS A 46 21.90 12.19 13.98
N LEU A 47 20.66 12.12 14.40
CA LEU A 47 20.24 11.50 15.66
C LEU A 47 19.92 10.00 15.54
N SER A 48 19.80 9.45 14.33
CA SER A 48 19.22 8.12 14.11
C SER A 48 20.11 7.23 13.28
N GLU A 49 20.01 5.93 13.49
CA GLU A 49 20.68 4.88 12.69
C GLU A 49 19.73 4.33 11.60
N VAL A 50 18.43 4.49 11.79
CA VAL A 50 17.39 4.08 10.85
C VAL A 50 16.56 5.30 10.48
N ILE A 51 16.43 5.55 9.19
CA ILE A 51 15.54 6.59 8.65
C ILE A 51 14.40 5.94 7.89
N VAL A 52 13.19 6.31 8.28
CA VAL A 52 11.93 5.83 7.68
C VAL A 52 11.24 7.00 6.98
N VAL A 53 11.00 6.85 5.68
CA VAL A 53 10.22 7.80 4.88
C VAL A 53 8.76 7.34 4.85
N ALA A 54 7.89 8.09 5.51
CA ALA A 54 6.46 7.79 5.65
C ALA A 54 5.58 9.00 5.29
N VAL A 55 5.90 9.62 4.18
CA VAL A 55 5.20 10.78 3.60
C VAL A 55 4.27 10.32 2.46
N PRO A 56 3.35 11.18 1.95
CA PRO A 56 2.57 10.89 0.75
C PRO A 56 3.46 10.45 -0.43
N ILE A 57 2.92 9.61 -1.31
CA ILE A 57 3.65 9.06 -2.47
C ILE A 57 4.25 10.18 -3.31
N SER A 58 3.48 11.23 -3.58
CA SER A 58 3.90 12.42 -4.34
C SER A 58 5.09 13.16 -3.74
N ALA A 59 5.30 13.10 -2.41
CA ALA A 59 6.41 13.77 -1.73
C ALA A 59 7.62 12.85 -1.49
N THR A 60 7.47 11.54 -1.72
CA THR A 60 8.50 10.54 -1.34
C THR A 60 9.83 10.78 -2.06
N ALA A 61 9.79 11.09 -3.34
CA ALA A 61 10.98 11.34 -4.16
C ALA A 61 11.83 12.50 -3.61
N ASP A 62 11.21 13.61 -3.32
CA ASP A 62 11.91 14.82 -2.82
C ASP A 62 12.51 14.60 -1.43
N ILE A 63 11.80 13.85 -0.59
CA ILE A 63 12.31 13.52 0.75
C ILE A 63 13.52 12.58 0.65
N ILE A 64 13.48 11.57 -0.22
CA ILE A 64 14.61 10.65 -0.43
C ILE A 64 15.83 11.42 -0.94
N LYS A 65 15.67 12.29 -1.96
CA LYS A 65 16.76 13.15 -2.47
C LYS A 65 17.37 14.03 -1.36
N LYS A 66 16.54 14.50 -0.45
CA LYS A 66 16.95 15.40 0.63
C LYS A 66 17.71 14.67 1.74
N VAL A 67 17.24 13.51 2.18
CA VAL A 67 17.81 12.77 3.31
C VAL A 67 18.91 11.81 2.88
N GLY A 68 18.81 11.20 1.70
CA GLY A 68 19.72 10.16 1.22
C GLY A 68 21.20 10.53 1.31
N PRO A 69 21.64 11.71 0.80
CA PRO A 69 23.04 12.12 0.86
C PRO A 69 23.62 12.29 2.28
N MET A 70 22.75 12.42 3.28
CA MET A 70 23.16 12.57 4.69
C MET A 70 23.47 11.24 5.37
N LEU A 71 23.16 10.10 4.72
CA LEU A 71 23.20 8.78 5.34
C LEU A 71 24.47 8.02 4.92
N ASN A 72 25.07 7.30 5.87
CA ASN A 72 26.25 6.48 5.63
C ASN A 72 25.91 4.97 5.54
N LYS A 73 26.90 4.16 5.17
CA LYS A 73 26.76 2.70 4.94
C LYS A 73 26.31 1.87 6.15
N ASN A 74 26.40 2.41 7.36
CA ASN A 74 26.01 1.69 8.58
C ASN A 74 24.55 1.94 8.96
N MET A 75 23.88 2.87 8.29
CA MET A 75 22.50 3.27 8.53
C MET A 75 21.54 2.49 7.62
N LEU A 76 20.25 2.55 7.95
CA LEU A 76 19.15 2.09 7.10
C LEU A 76 18.38 3.29 6.57
N LEU A 77 18.09 3.27 5.27
CA LEU A 77 17.03 4.08 4.66
C LEU A 77 15.91 3.16 4.19
N MET A 78 14.69 3.38 4.68
CA MET A 78 13.51 2.63 4.29
C MET A 78 12.30 3.54 4.09
N ASP A 79 11.31 3.06 3.36
CA ASP A 79 10.03 3.74 3.16
C ASP A 79 8.83 2.88 3.63
N LEU A 80 7.65 3.50 3.75
CA LEU A 80 6.38 2.81 4.05
C LEU A 80 5.33 3.05 2.97
N THR A 81 5.72 3.48 1.77
CA THR A 81 4.76 3.81 0.70
C THR A 81 4.14 2.57 0.06
N SER A 82 3.07 2.78 -0.72
CA SER A 82 2.39 1.69 -1.43
C SER A 82 3.07 1.27 -2.74
N LEU A 83 4.05 2.02 -3.21
CA LEU A 83 4.85 1.72 -4.42
C LEU A 83 6.28 1.39 -4.01
N LYS A 84 6.94 0.48 -4.74
CA LYS A 84 8.30 0.05 -4.35
C LYS A 84 9.36 0.32 -5.41
N LYS A 85 9.04 0.21 -6.70
CA LYS A 85 10.05 0.29 -7.76
C LYS A 85 10.80 1.63 -7.75
N GLU A 86 10.10 2.73 -7.84
CA GLU A 86 10.73 4.05 -7.88
C GLU A 86 11.33 4.47 -6.52
N PRO A 87 10.65 4.34 -5.36
CA PRO A 87 11.25 4.68 -4.08
C PRO A 87 12.54 3.89 -3.79
N VAL A 88 12.56 2.58 -4.03
CA VAL A 88 13.75 1.75 -3.80
C VAL A 88 14.88 2.14 -4.75
N LYS A 89 14.61 2.38 -6.03
CA LYS A 89 15.61 2.86 -7.00
C LYS A 89 16.24 4.18 -6.54
N MET A 90 15.42 5.12 -6.08
CA MET A 90 15.90 6.41 -5.60
C MET A 90 16.69 6.29 -4.29
N MET A 91 16.25 5.46 -3.35
CA MET A 91 17.01 5.20 -2.12
C MET A 91 18.38 4.59 -2.42
N LEU A 92 18.49 3.75 -3.45
CA LEU A 92 19.75 3.16 -3.90
C LEU A 92 20.69 4.19 -4.55
N SER A 93 20.15 5.09 -5.39
CA SER A 93 20.95 6.11 -6.08
C SER A 93 21.41 7.23 -5.17
N ASP A 94 20.54 7.67 -4.27
CA ASP A 94 20.75 8.91 -3.51
C ASP A 94 21.37 8.69 -2.12
N SER A 95 21.56 7.43 -1.68
CA SER A 95 22.16 7.13 -0.38
C SER A 95 23.23 6.05 -0.45
N LYS A 96 24.12 6.06 0.58
CA LYS A 96 25.09 4.98 0.85
C LYS A 96 24.57 3.96 1.88
N ALA A 97 23.39 4.21 2.50
CA ALA A 97 22.81 3.39 3.55
C ALA A 97 22.34 2.02 3.02
N GLU A 98 22.11 1.04 3.91
CA GLU A 98 21.31 -0.12 3.55
C GLU A 98 19.91 0.32 3.13
N VAL A 99 19.28 -0.39 2.19
CA VAL A 99 18.00 0.02 1.60
C VAL A 99 17.00 -1.12 1.66
N ILE A 100 15.83 -0.83 2.24
CA ILE A 100 14.69 -1.75 2.31
C ILE A 100 13.42 -0.98 1.95
N GLY A 101 12.76 -1.35 0.87
CA GLY A 101 11.37 -0.95 0.65
C GLY A 101 10.45 -1.73 1.58
N CYS A 102 9.50 -1.06 2.22
CA CYS A 102 8.54 -1.71 3.09
C CYS A 102 7.11 -1.26 2.74
N HIS A 103 6.19 -2.22 2.66
CA HIS A 103 4.77 -1.93 2.43
C HIS A 103 3.91 -2.73 3.38
N PRO A 104 3.45 -2.17 4.50
CA PRO A 104 2.37 -2.73 5.30
C PRO A 104 1.07 -2.75 4.49
N LEU A 105 0.47 -3.94 4.28
CA LEU A 105 -0.75 -4.07 3.46
C LEU A 105 -2.02 -3.80 4.27
N PHE A 106 -1.97 -2.82 5.17
CA PHE A 106 -3.09 -2.39 6.01
C PHE A 106 -3.01 -0.90 6.29
N GLY A 107 -4.11 -0.32 6.74
CA GLY A 107 -4.19 1.10 7.05
C GLY A 107 -3.80 1.43 8.51
N PRO A 108 -3.51 2.70 8.81
CA PRO A 108 -3.02 3.14 10.13
C PRO A 108 -4.05 3.00 11.26
N GLN A 109 -5.31 2.75 10.95
CA GLN A 109 -6.39 2.52 11.93
C GLN A 109 -6.37 1.11 12.54
N VAL A 110 -5.55 0.20 12.02
CA VAL A 110 -5.39 -1.16 12.56
C VAL A 110 -4.71 -1.08 13.94
N LYS A 111 -5.46 -1.44 14.98
CA LYS A 111 -4.98 -1.43 16.36
C LYS A 111 -4.12 -2.65 16.68
N ASP A 112 -4.57 -3.83 16.28
CA ASP A 112 -3.82 -5.08 16.36
C ASP A 112 -3.38 -5.50 14.95
N ALA A 113 -2.07 -5.46 14.71
CA ALA A 113 -1.49 -5.84 13.44
C ALA A 113 -1.17 -7.35 13.35
N SER A 114 -1.53 -8.14 14.35
CA SER A 114 -1.31 -9.60 14.33
C SER A 114 -1.94 -10.23 13.08
N GLY A 115 -1.17 -11.04 12.37
CA GLY A 115 -1.59 -11.68 11.12
C GLY A 115 -1.64 -10.76 9.89
N GLN A 116 -1.43 -9.45 10.04
CA GLN A 116 -1.42 -8.54 8.90
C GLN A 116 -0.15 -8.72 8.06
N ASN A 117 -0.30 -8.64 6.74
CA ASN A 117 0.79 -8.80 5.79
C ASN A 117 1.66 -7.55 5.69
N VAL A 118 2.97 -7.76 5.65
CA VAL A 118 3.97 -6.74 5.31
C VAL A 118 4.88 -7.28 4.22
N ILE A 119 5.06 -6.50 3.15
CA ILE A 119 6.02 -6.85 2.10
C ILE A 119 7.31 -6.07 2.32
N LEU A 120 8.43 -6.78 2.35
CA LEU A 120 9.76 -6.21 2.35
C LEU A 120 10.41 -6.39 0.98
N CYS A 121 11.02 -5.32 0.48
CA CYS A 121 11.83 -5.31 -0.75
C CYS A 121 13.28 -4.95 -0.37
N PRO A 122 14.08 -5.92 0.12
CA PRO A 122 15.47 -5.69 0.45
C PRO A 122 16.26 -5.43 -0.83
N ALA A 123 17.02 -4.33 -0.87
CA ALA A 123 17.75 -3.91 -2.07
C ALA A 123 19.25 -3.71 -1.83
N ARG A 124 19.68 -3.34 -0.62
CA ARG A 124 21.09 -3.24 -0.24
C ARG A 124 21.27 -3.51 1.24
N GLY A 125 22.22 -4.40 1.57
CA GLY A 125 22.57 -4.79 2.94
C GLY A 125 21.73 -5.92 3.52
N LYS A 126 22.13 -6.44 4.69
CA LYS A 126 21.46 -7.58 5.36
C LYS A 126 21.24 -7.34 6.86
N LYS A 127 22.04 -6.48 7.49
CA LYS A 127 21.99 -6.21 8.93
C LYS A 127 20.61 -5.72 9.35
N TRP A 128 20.12 -4.72 8.68
CA TRP A 128 18.87 -4.07 9.02
C TRP A 128 17.64 -4.88 8.60
N LEU A 129 17.76 -5.73 7.58
CA LEU A 129 16.70 -6.66 7.21
C LEU A 129 16.42 -7.65 8.36
N THR A 130 17.48 -8.21 8.97
CA THR A 130 17.36 -9.13 10.11
C THR A 130 16.67 -8.43 11.30
N TRP A 131 17.08 -7.21 11.61
CA TRP A 131 16.45 -6.39 12.66
C TRP A 131 14.97 -6.14 12.39
N LEU A 132 14.62 -5.67 11.20
CA LEU A 132 13.24 -5.33 10.84
C LEU A 132 12.31 -6.54 10.87
N LYS A 133 12.79 -7.69 10.36
CA LYS A 133 12.07 -8.96 10.46
C LYS A 133 11.83 -9.39 11.91
N ALA A 134 12.82 -9.22 12.79
CA ALA A 134 12.66 -9.54 14.20
C ALA A 134 11.59 -8.64 14.88
N VAL A 135 11.57 -7.33 14.56
CA VAL A 135 10.53 -6.40 15.04
C VAL A 135 9.15 -6.84 14.59
N PHE A 136 8.97 -7.14 13.31
CA PHE A 136 7.68 -7.55 12.79
C PHE A 136 7.24 -8.92 13.30
N LYS A 137 8.13 -9.90 13.37
CA LYS A 137 7.83 -11.24 13.93
C LYS A 137 7.38 -11.16 15.39
N LYS A 138 8.05 -10.33 16.20
CA LYS A 138 7.68 -10.13 17.61
C LYS A 138 6.25 -9.57 17.76
N ASN A 139 5.82 -8.74 16.80
CA ASN A 139 4.47 -8.21 16.73
C ASN A 139 3.51 -9.07 15.88
N LYS A 140 3.87 -10.33 15.62
CA LYS A 140 3.05 -11.33 14.93
C LYS A 140 2.58 -10.92 13.52
N LEU A 141 3.31 -10.01 12.85
CA LEU A 141 3.05 -9.66 11.46
C LEU A 141 3.52 -10.79 10.53
N ALA A 142 2.77 -11.04 9.47
CA ALA A 142 3.16 -11.95 8.39
C ALA A 142 4.07 -11.20 7.40
N VAL A 143 5.36 -11.56 7.40
CA VAL A 143 6.38 -10.89 6.59
C VAL A 143 6.69 -11.70 5.34
N TRP A 144 6.62 -11.05 4.19
CA TRP A 144 6.94 -11.62 2.89
C TRP A 144 8.02 -10.79 2.21
N GLU A 145 8.89 -11.43 1.43
CA GLU A 145 9.90 -10.74 0.64
C GLU A 145 9.57 -10.80 -0.84
N ALA A 146 9.84 -9.69 -1.53
CA ALA A 146 9.70 -9.61 -2.98
C ALA A 146 10.72 -8.64 -3.58
N THR A 147 10.98 -8.73 -4.88
CA THR A 147 11.63 -7.63 -5.59
C THR A 147 10.64 -6.46 -5.75
N PRO A 148 11.12 -5.21 -5.88
CA PRO A 148 10.26 -4.06 -6.14
C PRO A 148 9.35 -4.25 -7.36
N GLU A 149 9.84 -4.87 -8.43
CA GLU A 149 9.09 -5.15 -9.65
C GLU A 149 7.97 -6.16 -9.42
N LYS A 150 8.27 -7.25 -8.69
CA LYS A 150 7.27 -8.26 -8.32
C LYS A 150 6.20 -7.64 -7.42
N HIS A 151 6.61 -6.83 -6.45
CA HIS A 151 5.71 -6.11 -5.57
C HIS A 151 4.74 -5.25 -6.38
N ASP A 152 5.24 -4.33 -7.23
CA ASP A 152 4.39 -3.40 -7.97
C ASP A 152 3.50 -4.11 -8.99
N LYS A 153 3.96 -5.22 -9.60
CA LYS A 153 3.13 -6.09 -10.42
C LYS A 153 1.95 -6.69 -9.64
N MET A 154 2.18 -7.14 -8.41
CA MET A 154 1.10 -7.66 -7.55
C MET A 154 0.16 -6.54 -7.10
N MET A 155 0.69 -5.37 -6.74
CA MET A 155 -0.11 -4.23 -6.32
C MET A 155 -0.93 -3.62 -7.47
N ALA A 156 -0.52 -3.79 -8.71
CA ALA A 156 -1.36 -3.43 -9.85
C ALA A 156 -2.68 -4.21 -9.88
N VAL A 157 -2.65 -5.47 -9.47
CA VAL A 157 -3.86 -6.31 -9.36
C VAL A 157 -4.61 -6.03 -8.06
N ILE A 158 -3.90 -6.07 -6.92
CA ILE A 158 -4.52 -6.06 -5.59
C ILE A 158 -4.99 -4.66 -5.19
N GLN A 159 -4.25 -3.63 -5.57
CA GLN A 159 -4.58 -2.24 -5.23
C GLN A 159 -5.09 -1.45 -6.43
N ALA A 160 -4.30 -1.27 -7.50
CA ALA A 160 -4.69 -0.37 -8.58
C ALA A 160 -5.99 -0.79 -9.25
N LEU A 161 -6.14 -2.05 -9.65
CA LEU A 161 -7.37 -2.57 -10.25
C LEU A 161 -8.56 -2.50 -9.29
N ASN A 162 -8.35 -2.88 -8.02
CA ASN A 162 -9.42 -2.85 -7.00
C ASN A 162 -9.90 -1.42 -6.72
N HIS A 163 -8.98 -0.47 -6.58
CA HIS A 163 -9.35 0.94 -6.36
C HIS A 163 -10.00 1.55 -7.59
N PHE A 164 -9.50 1.25 -8.79
CA PHE A 164 -10.14 1.64 -10.04
C PHE A 164 -11.59 1.13 -10.12
N ASN A 165 -11.82 -0.15 -9.82
CA ASN A 165 -13.18 -0.74 -9.77
C ASN A 165 -14.07 0.00 -8.76
N THR A 166 -13.54 0.34 -7.58
CA THR A 166 -14.28 1.08 -6.54
C THR A 166 -14.67 2.48 -7.03
N ILE A 167 -13.72 3.19 -7.67
CA ILE A 167 -13.98 4.52 -8.24
C ILE A 167 -15.03 4.41 -9.36
N THR A 168 -14.88 3.46 -10.26
CA THR A 168 -15.83 3.25 -11.37
C THR A 168 -17.24 2.97 -10.85
N LEU A 169 -17.36 2.12 -9.81
CA LEU A 169 -18.66 1.83 -9.18
C LEU A 169 -19.26 3.09 -8.53
N GLY A 170 -18.47 3.87 -7.79
CA GLY A 170 -18.92 5.12 -7.19
C GLY A 170 -19.39 6.14 -8.24
N MET A 171 -18.62 6.30 -9.33
CA MET A 171 -19.02 7.16 -10.47
C MET A 171 -20.28 6.66 -11.17
N ALA A 172 -20.46 5.34 -11.28
CA ALA A 172 -21.68 4.75 -11.86
C ALA A 172 -22.89 5.03 -10.98
N LEU A 173 -22.79 4.84 -9.66
CA LEU A 173 -23.84 5.16 -8.70
C LEU A 173 -24.25 6.64 -8.76
N ALA A 174 -23.27 7.54 -8.82
CA ALA A 174 -23.54 8.99 -8.94
C ALA A 174 -24.27 9.40 -10.23
N ARG A 175 -24.24 8.56 -11.27
CA ARG A 175 -24.96 8.77 -12.54
C ARG A 175 -26.36 8.16 -12.55
N THR A 176 -26.74 7.45 -11.52
CA THR A 176 -28.13 6.98 -11.34
C THR A 176 -28.94 8.10 -10.70
N ASN A 177 -30.26 8.11 -10.95
CA ASN A 177 -31.17 9.08 -10.30
C ASN A 177 -31.65 8.58 -8.92
N VAL A 178 -30.89 7.66 -8.28
CA VAL A 178 -31.22 7.06 -6.98
C VAL A 178 -30.48 7.81 -5.89
N THR A 179 -31.20 8.24 -4.84
CA THR A 179 -30.58 8.95 -3.71
C THR A 179 -29.78 7.99 -2.82
N LEU A 180 -28.73 8.51 -2.16
CA LEU A 180 -27.96 7.71 -1.18
C LEU A 180 -28.85 7.19 -0.03
N ALA A 181 -29.87 7.97 0.35
CA ALA A 181 -30.84 7.57 1.38
C ALA A 181 -31.63 6.34 0.95
N ASP A 182 -32.10 6.29 -0.29
CA ASP A 182 -32.81 5.14 -0.82
C ASP A 182 -31.88 3.94 -1.03
N ILE A 183 -30.67 4.18 -1.57
CA ILE A 183 -29.66 3.12 -1.66
C ILE A 183 -29.44 2.47 -0.30
N ASN A 184 -29.30 3.23 0.78
CA ASN A 184 -29.10 2.69 2.13
C ASN A 184 -30.30 1.87 2.63
N LYS A 185 -31.55 2.30 2.36
CA LYS A 185 -32.77 1.57 2.75
C LYS A 185 -32.85 0.20 2.07
N PHE A 186 -32.46 0.11 0.80
CA PHE A 186 -32.54 -1.12 0.00
C PHE A 186 -31.25 -1.95 -0.02
N SER A 187 -30.19 -1.49 0.68
CA SER A 187 -28.89 -2.14 0.67
C SER A 187 -28.86 -3.45 1.45
N THR A 188 -28.26 -4.47 0.84
CA THR A 188 -27.82 -5.67 1.55
C THR A 188 -26.59 -5.36 2.43
N PRO A 189 -26.27 -6.20 3.44
CA PRO A 189 -25.06 -6.01 4.25
C PRO A 189 -23.78 -5.92 3.41
N ILE A 190 -23.65 -6.78 2.39
CA ILE A 190 -22.49 -6.76 1.46
C ILE A 190 -22.42 -5.43 0.70
N PHE A 191 -23.56 -4.89 0.26
CA PHE A 191 -23.54 -3.63 -0.49
C PHE A 191 -23.24 -2.44 0.41
N ARG A 192 -23.67 -2.44 1.68
CA ARG A 192 -23.28 -1.43 2.68
C ARG A 192 -21.76 -1.40 2.86
N THR A 193 -21.10 -2.56 3.00
CA THR A 193 -19.63 -2.61 3.04
C THR A 193 -18.99 -1.98 1.80
N LYS A 194 -19.56 -2.19 0.60
CA LYS A 194 -19.07 -1.52 -0.62
C LYS A 194 -19.26 -0.01 -0.59
N LEU A 195 -20.39 0.49 -0.05
CA LEU A 195 -20.62 1.93 0.12
C LEU A 195 -19.60 2.55 1.09
N ASP A 196 -19.28 1.86 2.19
CA ASP A 196 -18.25 2.32 3.13
C ASP A 196 -16.88 2.40 2.47
N ILE A 197 -16.52 1.42 1.63
CA ILE A 197 -15.27 1.44 0.86
C ILE A 197 -15.28 2.60 -0.14
N ILE A 198 -16.38 2.83 -0.86
CA ILE A 198 -16.53 3.96 -1.78
C ILE A 198 -16.35 5.27 -1.02
N ARG A 199 -17.05 5.45 0.11
CA ARG A 199 -16.91 6.64 0.95
C ARG A 199 -15.46 6.89 1.35
N LYS A 200 -14.76 5.84 1.76
CA LYS A 200 -13.34 5.92 2.13
C LYS A 200 -12.47 6.42 0.97
N VAL A 201 -12.71 5.95 -0.23
CA VAL A 201 -11.97 6.36 -1.43
C VAL A 201 -12.28 7.80 -1.82
N PHE A 202 -13.56 8.18 -1.86
CA PHE A 202 -13.99 9.48 -2.41
C PHE A 202 -13.89 10.62 -1.41
N VAL A 203 -14.02 10.35 -0.11
CA VAL A 203 -14.15 11.38 0.93
C VAL A 203 -12.94 11.44 1.85
N GLU A 204 -12.39 10.28 2.25
CA GLU A 204 -11.36 10.27 3.29
C GLU A 204 -9.94 10.43 2.74
N SER A 205 -9.63 9.88 1.58
CA SER A 205 -8.25 9.88 1.05
C SER A 205 -8.18 9.76 -0.47
N PRO A 206 -8.89 10.59 -1.25
CA PRO A 206 -8.93 10.47 -2.72
C PRO A 206 -7.53 10.55 -3.35
N GLU A 207 -6.66 11.43 -2.84
CA GLU A 207 -5.30 11.61 -3.33
C GLU A 207 -4.47 10.33 -3.19
N LEU A 208 -4.57 9.63 -2.04
CA LEU A 208 -3.83 8.39 -1.81
C LEU A 208 -4.19 7.32 -2.85
N TYR A 209 -5.47 7.13 -3.10
CA TYR A 209 -5.94 6.11 -4.04
C TYR A 209 -5.58 6.47 -5.48
N LEU A 210 -5.65 7.75 -5.81
CA LEU A 210 -5.22 8.26 -7.11
C LEU A 210 -3.71 8.05 -7.30
N ASP A 211 -2.88 8.42 -6.33
CA ASP A 211 -1.42 8.23 -6.37
C ASP A 211 -1.05 6.75 -6.54
N ILE A 212 -1.75 5.81 -5.87
CA ILE A 212 -1.52 4.37 -6.02
C ILE A 212 -1.82 3.91 -7.45
N ILE A 213 -2.94 4.36 -8.03
CA ILE A 213 -3.35 3.96 -9.38
C ILE A 213 -2.41 4.56 -10.42
N THR A 214 -2.17 5.86 -10.36
CA THR A 214 -1.39 6.57 -11.39
C THR A 214 0.11 6.32 -11.29
N GLY A 215 0.61 6.08 -10.08
CA GLY A 215 2.03 5.84 -9.84
C GLY A 215 2.49 4.41 -10.10
N ASN A 216 1.58 3.44 -10.28
CA ASN A 216 1.98 2.07 -10.56
C ASN A 216 2.16 1.88 -12.09
N PRO A 217 3.37 1.51 -12.56
CA PRO A 217 3.66 1.41 -14.00
C PRO A 217 2.89 0.31 -14.74
N GLN A 218 2.27 -0.63 -14.00
CA GLN A 218 1.47 -1.72 -14.58
C GLN A 218 -0.02 -1.41 -14.63
N THR A 219 -0.46 -0.26 -14.13
CA THR A 219 -1.89 0.09 -14.08
C THR A 219 -2.54 0.09 -15.45
N GLY A 220 -1.94 0.73 -16.46
CA GLY A 220 -2.50 0.77 -17.82
C GLY A 220 -2.87 -0.63 -18.33
N LYS A 221 -1.95 -1.58 -18.22
CA LYS A 221 -2.20 -2.98 -18.61
C LYS A 221 -3.34 -3.63 -17.84
N MET A 222 -3.49 -3.31 -16.55
CA MET A 222 -4.60 -3.85 -15.74
C MET A 222 -5.94 -3.25 -16.14
N LEU A 223 -5.96 -1.96 -16.50
CA LEU A 223 -7.17 -1.31 -17.00
C LEU A 223 -7.62 -1.91 -18.33
N ASP A 224 -6.71 -2.18 -19.26
CA ASP A 224 -7.02 -2.84 -20.54
C ASP A 224 -7.67 -4.23 -20.31
N ILE A 225 -7.11 -5.01 -19.38
CA ILE A 225 -7.65 -6.33 -19.02
C ILE A 225 -9.06 -6.19 -18.43
N TYR A 226 -9.26 -5.21 -17.53
CA TYR A 226 -10.55 -4.96 -16.90
C TYR A 226 -11.61 -4.52 -17.91
N GLU A 227 -11.26 -3.60 -18.80
CA GLU A 227 -12.15 -3.12 -19.87
C GLU A 227 -12.59 -4.25 -20.80
N LYS A 228 -11.64 -5.11 -21.19
CA LYS A 228 -11.96 -6.31 -21.99
C LYS A 228 -12.92 -7.22 -21.26
N ALA A 229 -12.68 -7.52 -19.99
CA ALA A 229 -13.57 -8.35 -19.19
C ALA A 229 -14.98 -7.73 -19.04
N LEU A 230 -15.04 -6.40 -18.87
CA LEU A 230 -16.31 -5.65 -18.79
C LEU A 230 -17.08 -5.74 -20.13
N LYS A 231 -16.42 -5.55 -21.27
CA LYS A 231 -17.00 -5.69 -22.59
C LYS A 231 -17.53 -7.10 -22.82
N ASP A 232 -16.74 -8.12 -22.46
CA ASP A 232 -17.11 -9.53 -22.61
C ASP A 232 -18.37 -9.89 -21.81
N ILE A 233 -18.41 -9.55 -20.51
CA ILE A 233 -19.57 -9.88 -19.68
C ILE A 233 -20.83 -9.09 -20.10
N ARG A 234 -20.66 -7.80 -20.45
CA ARG A 234 -21.75 -6.97 -20.96
C ARG A 234 -22.37 -7.56 -22.22
N SER A 235 -21.56 -8.02 -23.17
CA SER A 235 -22.04 -8.65 -24.39
C SER A 235 -22.84 -9.91 -24.09
N LYS A 236 -22.33 -10.77 -23.22
CA LYS A 236 -23.02 -12.02 -22.80
C LYS A 236 -24.35 -11.76 -22.08
N ILE A 237 -24.43 -10.76 -21.24
CA ILE A 237 -25.67 -10.37 -20.56
C ILE A 237 -26.69 -9.84 -21.59
N LYS A 238 -26.25 -8.98 -22.53
CA LYS A 238 -27.12 -8.41 -23.57
C LYS A 238 -27.66 -9.44 -24.53
N SER A 239 -26.91 -10.51 -24.83
CA SER A 239 -27.37 -11.59 -25.71
C SER A 239 -28.49 -12.43 -25.09
N GLY A 240 -28.75 -12.32 -23.78
CA GLY A 240 -29.74 -13.13 -23.05
C GLY A 240 -29.36 -14.61 -22.92
N ASN A 241 -28.22 -15.05 -23.44
CA ASN A 241 -27.78 -16.44 -23.42
C ASN A 241 -27.21 -16.82 -22.03
N LYS A 242 -28.11 -17.19 -21.13
CA LYS A 242 -27.79 -17.59 -19.74
C LYS A 242 -26.84 -18.79 -19.70
N THR A 243 -26.96 -19.74 -20.62
CA THR A 243 -26.12 -20.95 -20.66
C THR A 243 -24.67 -20.61 -20.96
N GLU A 244 -24.39 -19.80 -21.96
CA GLU A 244 -23.07 -19.34 -22.29
C GLU A 244 -22.45 -18.45 -21.18
N THR A 245 -23.26 -17.55 -20.62
CA THR A 245 -22.81 -16.70 -19.52
C THR A 245 -22.40 -17.54 -18.31
N LYS A 246 -23.23 -18.55 -17.94
CA LYS A 246 -22.90 -19.50 -16.85
C LYS A 246 -21.62 -20.29 -17.13
N LYS A 247 -21.44 -20.76 -18.38
CA LYS A 247 -20.22 -21.48 -18.79
C LYS A 247 -18.95 -20.60 -18.65
N ALA A 248 -19.04 -19.33 -19.07
CA ALA A 248 -17.93 -18.38 -18.91
C ALA A 248 -17.57 -18.13 -17.43
N ILE A 249 -18.58 -17.95 -16.55
CA ILE A 249 -18.36 -17.77 -15.11
C ILE A 249 -17.71 -19.02 -14.50
N LYS A 250 -18.20 -20.22 -14.82
CA LYS A 250 -17.61 -21.49 -14.34
C LYS A 250 -16.15 -21.64 -14.76
N LYS A 251 -15.83 -21.42 -16.04
CA LYS A 251 -14.45 -21.46 -16.56
C LYS A 251 -13.54 -20.47 -15.84
N THR A 252 -14.06 -19.29 -15.49
CA THR A 252 -13.31 -18.30 -14.72
C THR A 252 -13.09 -18.77 -13.28
N ALA A 253 -14.09 -19.37 -12.65
CA ALA A 253 -13.95 -19.95 -11.31
C ALA A 253 -12.91 -21.08 -11.26
N GLU A 254 -12.90 -21.98 -12.24
CA GLU A 254 -11.89 -23.05 -12.38
C GLU A 254 -10.48 -22.48 -12.48
N LYS A 255 -10.30 -21.39 -13.25
CA LYS A 255 -9.02 -20.71 -13.39
C LYS A 255 -8.53 -20.03 -12.10
N LEU A 256 -9.44 -19.47 -11.29
CA LEU A 256 -9.11 -18.73 -10.07
C LEU A 256 -8.93 -19.63 -8.85
N TYR A 257 -9.75 -20.67 -8.74
CA TYR A 257 -9.87 -21.49 -7.52
C TYR A 257 -9.46 -22.96 -7.72
N GLY A 258 -9.13 -23.36 -8.95
CA GLY A 258 -8.92 -24.76 -9.32
C GLY A 258 -10.25 -25.46 -9.64
N SER A 259 -10.17 -26.61 -10.31
CA SER A 259 -11.33 -27.49 -10.47
C SER A 259 -11.76 -28.05 -9.10
N LYS A 260 -13.06 -28.13 -8.85
CA LYS A 260 -13.62 -28.67 -7.59
C LYS A 260 -13.40 -30.19 -7.40
N ASP A 261 -12.63 -30.81 -8.29
CA ASP A 261 -12.33 -32.25 -8.26
C ASP A 261 -10.92 -32.49 -7.67
N LYS A 262 -10.73 -32.04 -6.41
CA LYS A 262 -9.69 -32.54 -5.52
C LYS A 262 -10.18 -32.53 -4.09
#